data_2a08b5f2a964133ac2f96ea35989052a
#
_entry.id   2a08b5f2a964133ac2f96ea35989052a
#
_cell.length_a   1.000
_cell.length_b   1.000
_cell.length_c   1.000
_cell.angle_alpha   90.00
_cell.angle_beta   90.00
_cell.angle_gamma   90.00
#
_symmetry.space_group_name_H-M   'P 1'
#
loop_
_entity.id
_entity.type
_entity.pdbx_description
1 polymer ?
#
loop_
_entity_poly.entity_id
_entity_poly.type
_entity_poly.pdbx_seq_one_letter_code
_entity_poly.pdbx_strand_id
1 'polypeptide(L)'
;MFHTPYEAAPFSQFTAFDYLPAIQTAINDSLAEIQKISKNYKPATFENTILPLAYNDLRLERLTSMFFNLNSAATTPELQAQAQLISPLLSEYTNDVRLNAVLFKRIKAIYRKREKLSLTAEQCTLVEKMYHNFMRNGVHLRQRKIRLREIDRDLAALKLKFSENLLAENQLFFIHITNPIEVTGLPDYALQMATAEAAKRKLEGWVFTLDFPLYTAVMKYADNRELRRKLFIAYHKRGANDNEYNNEEIIWQISLLRRERARLL
;
A
#
# COMPACT_ATOMS: atom_id res chain seq x y z
N MET A 1 -14.54 1.25 -16.64
CA MET A 1 -13.74 0.36 -17.51
C MET A 1 -12.91 1.25 -18.40
N PHE A 2 -11.65 0.92 -18.65
CA PHE A 2 -10.86 1.66 -19.61
C PHE A 2 -11.15 1.15 -21.00
N HIS A 3 -11.24 2.05 -21.98
CA HIS A 3 -11.43 1.69 -23.40
C HIS A 3 -10.07 1.44 -24.09
N THR A 4 -9.20 0.73 -23.41
CA THR A 4 -7.85 0.35 -23.86
C THR A 4 -7.80 -1.16 -24.14
N PRO A 5 -6.86 -1.64 -24.96
CA PRO A 5 -6.65 -3.08 -25.12
C PRO A 5 -6.47 -3.76 -23.77
N TYR A 6 -7.20 -4.87 -23.56
CA TYR A 6 -7.21 -5.65 -22.32
C TYR A 6 -7.63 -4.85 -21.05
N GLU A 7 -8.33 -3.72 -21.23
CA GLU A 7 -8.71 -2.81 -20.14
C GLU A 7 -7.50 -2.35 -19.28
N ALA A 8 -6.31 -2.36 -19.85
CA ALA A 8 -5.10 -1.93 -19.19
C ALA A 8 -5.18 -0.44 -18.80
N ALA A 9 -4.62 -0.08 -17.65
CA ALA A 9 -4.60 1.31 -17.21
C ALA A 9 -3.75 2.17 -18.16
N PRO A 10 -4.30 3.24 -18.76
CA PRO A 10 -3.56 4.10 -19.69
C PRO A 10 -2.69 5.11 -18.93
N PHE A 11 -1.63 4.64 -18.27
CA PHE A 11 -0.77 5.48 -17.40
C PHE A 11 -0.20 6.71 -18.11
N SER A 12 0.02 6.65 -19.43
CA SER A 12 0.50 7.79 -20.23
C SER A 12 -0.50 8.93 -20.40
N GLN A 13 -1.78 8.68 -20.07
CA GLN A 13 -2.86 9.68 -20.19
C GLN A 13 -3.16 10.40 -18.87
N PHE A 14 -2.52 10.01 -17.77
CA PHE A 14 -2.72 10.59 -16.45
C PHE A 14 -1.46 11.28 -15.96
N THR A 15 -1.66 12.41 -15.31
CA THR A 15 -0.63 13.12 -14.55
C THR A 15 -0.76 12.81 -13.05
N ALA A 16 0.25 13.13 -12.25
CA ALA A 16 0.18 13.00 -10.80
C ALA A 16 -1.01 13.75 -10.19
N PHE A 17 -1.40 14.88 -10.78
CA PHE A 17 -2.46 15.75 -10.26
C PHE A 17 -3.87 15.27 -10.53
N ASP A 18 -4.07 14.34 -11.45
CA ASP A 18 -5.40 13.79 -11.78
C ASP A 18 -5.91 12.82 -10.71
N TYR A 19 -5.00 12.20 -9.93
CA TYR A 19 -5.37 11.17 -8.96
C TYR A 19 -6.13 11.70 -7.75
N LEU A 20 -5.69 12.80 -7.14
CA LEU A 20 -6.32 13.35 -5.94
C LEU A 20 -7.80 13.69 -6.16
N PRO A 21 -8.20 14.48 -7.18
CA PRO A 21 -9.61 14.80 -7.41
C PRO A 21 -10.43 13.57 -7.79
N ALA A 22 -9.85 12.62 -8.56
CA ALA A 22 -10.54 11.39 -8.90
C ALA A 22 -10.80 10.49 -7.67
N ILE A 23 -9.83 10.38 -6.76
CA ILE A 23 -9.94 9.63 -5.50
C ILE A 23 -10.95 10.32 -4.57
N GLN A 24 -10.92 11.65 -4.44
CA GLN A 24 -11.91 12.39 -3.64
C GLN A 24 -13.33 12.16 -4.15
N THR A 25 -13.52 12.20 -5.47
CA THR A 25 -14.82 11.90 -6.07
C THR A 25 -15.26 10.48 -5.76
N ALA A 26 -14.36 9.48 -5.90
CA ALA A 26 -14.68 8.09 -5.60
C ALA A 26 -15.00 7.87 -4.12
N ILE A 27 -14.30 8.55 -3.20
CA ILE A 27 -14.61 8.55 -1.75
C ILE A 27 -16.02 9.11 -1.50
N ASN A 28 -16.36 10.25 -2.11
CA ASN A 28 -17.66 10.87 -1.94
C ASN A 28 -18.79 9.98 -2.46
N ASP A 29 -18.61 9.38 -3.65
CA ASP A 29 -19.57 8.43 -4.23
C ASP A 29 -19.78 7.22 -3.31
N SER A 30 -18.68 6.64 -2.80
CA SER A 30 -18.71 5.53 -1.84
C SER A 30 -19.41 5.88 -0.55
N LEU A 31 -19.12 7.04 0.05
CA LEU A 31 -19.76 7.49 1.29
C LEU A 31 -21.26 7.76 1.08
N ALA A 32 -21.65 8.29 -0.08
CA ALA A 32 -23.06 8.49 -0.42
C ALA A 32 -23.80 7.16 -0.51
N GLU A 33 -23.21 6.13 -1.09
CA GLU A 33 -23.81 4.79 -1.16
C GLU A 33 -23.91 4.14 0.24
N ILE A 34 -22.85 4.25 1.06
CA ILE A 34 -22.88 3.79 2.46
C ILE A 34 -23.97 4.49 3.24
N GLN A 35 -24.20 5.79 2.98
CA GLN A 35 -25.28 6.52 3.63
C GLN A 35 -26.67 5.99 3.20
N LYS A 36 -26.87 5.68 1.91
CA LYS A 36 -28.12 5.06 1.42
C LYS A 36 -28.34 3.69 2.07
N ILE A 37 -27.31 2.84 2.14
CA ILE A 37 -27.37 1.53 2.80
C ILE A 37 -27.75 1.73 4.28
N SER A 38 -27.05 2.63 4.98
CA SER A 38 -27.23 2.86 6.42
C SER A 38 -28.62 3.42 6.76
N LYS A 39 -29.17 4.32 5.94
CA LYS A 39 -30.49 4.96 6.13
C LYS A 39 -31.66 4.15 5.57
N ASN A 40 -31.39 3.00 4.94
CA ASN A 40 -32.46 2.16 4.39
C ASN A 40 -33.39 1.67 5.51
N TYR A 41 -34.66 2.08 5.44
CA TYR A 41 -35.67 1.75 6.44
C TYR A 41 -36.18 0.30 6.37
N LYS A 42 -35.98 -0.38 5.22
CA LYS A 42 -36.36 -1.79 5.06
C LYS A 42 -35.50 -2.68 5.95
N PRO A 43 -36.02 -3.83 6.40
CA PRO A 43 -35.23 -4.83 7.12
C PRO A 43 -33.93 -5.16 6.37
N ALA A 44 -32.84 -5.34 7.10
CA ALA A 44 -31.56 -5.66 6.49
C ALA A 44 -31.58 -7.07 5.89
N THR A 45 -31.20 -7.17 4.61
CA THR A 45 -31.02 -8.43 3.85
C THR A 45 -29.64 -8.44 3.22
N PHE A 46 -29.25 -9.61 2.71
CA PHE A 46 -27.99 -9.74 1.96
C PHE A 46 -27.96 -8.78 0.77
N GLU A 47 -29.04 -8.71 -0.01
CA GLU A 47 -29.17 -7.93 -1.25
C GLU A 47 -29.18 -6.43 -1.00
N ASN A 48 -29.78 -5.96 0.10
CA ASN A 48 -29.89 -4.52 0.37
C ASN A 48 -28.82 -3.96 1.32
N THR A 49 -27.87 -4.81 1.77
CA THR A 49 -26.85 -4.38 2.73
C THR A 49 -25.47 -4.96 2.40
N ILE A 50 -25.34 -6.29 2.33
CA ILE A 50 -24.04 -6.95 2.14
C ILE A 50 -23.55 -6.79 0.69
N LEU A 51 -24.40 -7.10 -0.26
CA LEU A 51 -24.06 -7.08 -1.69
C LEU A 51 -23.64 -5.67 -2.17
N PRO A 52 -24.43 -4.60 -1.95
CA PRO A 52 -24.01 -3.25 -2.34
C PRO A 52 -22.75 -2.79 -1.58
N LEU A 53 -22.56 -3.17 -0.32
CA LEU A 53 -21.35 -2.85 0.41
C LEU A 53 -20.11 -3.58 -0.15
N ALA A 54 -20.26 -4.81 -0.63
CA ALA A 54 -19.16 -5.57 -1.23
C ALA A 54 -18.65 -4.96 -2.54
N TYR A 55 -19.50 -4.27 -3.29
CA TYR A 55 -19.15 -3.63 -4.55
C TYR A 55 -18.87 -2.12 -4.44
N ASN A 56 -19.08 -1.54 -3.28
CA ASN A 56 -19.01 -0.09 -3.05
C ASN A 56 -17.66 0.52 -3.41
N ASP A 57 -16.57 -0.16 -3.09
CA ASP A 57 -15.22 0.38 -3.13
C ASP A 57 -14.46 0.08 -4.44
N LEU A 58 -15.05 -0.64 -5.39
CA LEU A 58 -14.34 -1.12 -6.59
C LEU A 58 -13.67 -0.01 -7.40
N ARG A 59 -14.35 1.15 -7.55
CA ARG A 59 -13.77 2.30 -8.26
C ARG A 59 -12.62 2.92 -7.46
N LEU A 60 -12.81 3.09 -6.16
CA LEU A 60 -11.80 3.66 -5.26
C LEU A 60 -10.58 2.74 -5.18
N GLU A 61 -10.78 1.43 -5.03
CA GLU A 61 -9.73 0.42 -4.99
C GLU A 61 -8.90 0.43 -6.29
N ARG A 62 -9.55 0.52 -7.45
CA ARG A 62 -8.86 0.61 -8.74
C ARG A 62 -8.00 1.86 -8.84
N LEU A 63 -8.53 3.05 -8.49
CA LEU A 63 -7.78 4.30 -8.54
C LEU A 63 -6.61 4.31 -7.57
N THR A 64 -6.81 3.83 -6.35
CA THR A 64 -5.75 3.76 -5.34
C THR A 64 -4.68 2.74 -5.69
N SER A 65 -5.06 1.59 -6.22
CA SER A 65 -4.11 0.57 -6.69
C SER A 65 -3.24 1.10 -7.83
N MET A 66 -3.83 1.79 -8.81
CA MET A 66 -3.07 2.43 -9.90
C MET A 66 -2.09 3.47 -9.35
N PHE A 67 -2.57 4.36 -8.49
CA PHE A 67 -1.77 5.44 -7.93
C PHE A 67 -0.58 4.91 -7.12
N PHE A 68 -0.83 4.04 -6.14
CA PHE A 68 0.24 3.54 -5.27
C PHE A 68 1.18 2.56 -5.98
N ASN A 69 0.72 1.85 -7.00
CA ASN A 69 1.60 1.05 -7.86
C ASN A 69 2.58 1.97 -8.60
N LEU A 70 2.08 3.03 -9.24
CA LEU A 70 2.92 4.00 -9.94
C LEU A 70 3.88 4.70 -8.97
N ASN A 71 3.40 5.12 -7.79
CA ASN A 71 4.23 5.76 -6.78
C ASN A 71 5.32 4.83 -6.22
N SER A 72 5.10 3.52 -6.18
CA SER A 72 6.11 2.56 -5.70
C SER A 72 7.12 2.13 -6.77
N ALA A 73 6.70 2.09 -8.05
CA ALA A 73 7.52 1.55 -9.14
C ALA A 73 8.25 2.65 -9.93
N ALA A 74 7.65 3.82 -10.10
CA ALA A 74 8.16 4.93 -10.93
C ALA A 74 7.79 6.29 -10.30
N THR A 75 8.15 6.48 -9.03
CA THR A 75 7.81 7.70 -8.30
C THR A 75 8.46 8.95 -8.87
N THR A 76 7.77 10.07 -8.68
CA THR A 76 8.30 11.42 -8.92
C THR A 76 8.00 12.29 -7.68
N PRO A 77 8.65 13.45 -7.52
CA PRO A 77 8.34 14.37 -6.43
C PRO A 77 6.86 14.77 -6.37
N GLU A 78 6.21 14.91 -7.52
CA GLU A 78 4.78 15.26 -7.63
C GLU A 78 3.92 14.09 -7.14
N LEU A 79 4.23 12.82 -7.50
CA LEU A 79 3.52 11.64 -7.01
C LEU A 79 3.67 11.49 -5.49
N GLN A 80 4.87 11.73 -4.95
CA GLN A 80 5.10 11.71 -3.50
C GLN A 80 4.28 12.78 -2.77
N ALA A 81 4.25 14.01 -3.31
CA ALA A 81 3.42 15.08 -2.75
C ALA A 81 1.93 14.71 -2.77
N GLN A 82 1.43 14.12 -3.87
CA GLN A 82 0.06 13.64 -3.95
C GLN A 82 -0.20 12.48 -2.96
N ALA A 83 0.74 11.57 -2.77
CA ALA A 83 0.62 10.46 -1.83
C ALA A 83 0.43 10.94 -0.38
N GLN A 84 1.12 12.01 0.01
CA GLN A 84 0.98 12.63 1.33
C GLN A 84 -0.41 13.26 1.54
N LEU A 85 -1.06 13.74 0.49
CA LEU A 85 -2.44 14.26 0.54
C LEU A 85 -3.47 13.12 0.51
N ILE A 86 -3.27 12.11 -0.32
CA ILE A 86 -4.20 10.99 -0.54
C ILE A 86 -4.25 10.04 0.67
N SER A 87 -3.10 9.73 1.27
CA SER A 87 -3.01 8.73 2.36
C SER A 87 -3.90 9.05 3.58
N PRO A 88 -3.92 10.29 4.12
CA PRO A 88 -4.83 10.63 5.20
C PRO A 88 -6.31 10.56 4.80
N LEU A 89 -6.68 10.98 3.57
CA LEU A 89 -8.06 10.89 3.08
C LEU A 89 -8.57 9.44 3.04
N LEU A 90 -7.73 8.51 2.60
CA LEU A 90 -8.05 7.08 2.59
C LEU A 90 -8.17 6.51 4.01
N SER A 91 -7.33 6.97 4.93
CA SER A 91 -7.41 6.58 6.34
C SER A 91 -8.72 7.06 6.98
N GLU A 92 -9.12 8.31 6.73
CA GLU A 92 -10.39 8.86 7.20
C GLU A 92 -11.58 8.11 6.60
N TYR A 93 -11.61 7.92 5.29
CA TYR A 93 -12.64 7.13 4.61
C TYR A 93 -12.78 5.74 5.22
N THR A 94 -11.67 5.03 5.39
CA THR A 94 -11.65 3.69 5.97
C THR A 94 -12.26 3.68 7.37
N ASN A 95 -11.94 4.67 8.19
CA ASN A 95 -12.49 4.83 9.54
C ASN A 95 -13.98 5.20 9.52
N ASP A 96 -14.41 6.05 8.59
CA ASP A 96 -15.83 6.42 8.45
C ASP A 96 -16.69 5.22 8.12
N VAL A 97 -16.18 4.32 7.29
CA VAL A 97 -16.88 3.06 6.99
C VAL A 97 -16.84 2.10 8.17
N ARG A 98 -15.63 1.75 8.65
CA ARG A 98 -15.44 0.68 9.64
C ARG A 98 -15.97 1.00 11.03
N LEU A 99 -16.03 2.29 11.40
CA LEU A 99 -16.56 2.75 12.68
C LEU A 99 -18.04 3.17 12.60
N ASN A 100 -18.69 2.96 11.45
CA ASN A 100 -20.09 3.30 11.26
C ASN A 100 -21.01 2.33 12.02
N ALA A 101 -21.52 2.78 13.16
CA ALA A 101 -22.37 1.97 14.03
C ALA A 101 -23.74 1.66 13.39
N VAL A 102 -24.26 2.56 12.53
CA VAL A 102 -25.57 2.37 11.87
C VAL A 102 -25.46 1.29 10.81
N LEU A 103 -24.43 1.37 9.97
CA LEU A 103 -24.09 0.33 8.98
C LEU A 103 -23.86 -1.02 9.67
N PHE A 104 -23.08 -1.03 10.76
CA PHE A 104 -22.80 -2.25 11.51
C PHE A 104 -24.05 -2.88 12.12
N LYS A 105 -25.03 -2.07 12.58
CA LYS A 105 -26.30 -2.59 13.08
C LYS A 105 -27.03 -3.45 12.03
N ARG A 106 -26.98 -3.03 10.76
CA ARG A 106 -27.58 -3.79 9.64
C ARG A 106 -26.81 -5.09 9.37
N ILE A 107 -25.47 -5.02 9.28
CA ILE A 107 -24.62 -6.21 9.10
C ILE A 107 -24.84 -7.22 10.23
N LYS A 108 -24.86 -6.75 11.48
CA LYS A 108 -25.10 -7.58 12.67
C LYS A 108 -26.46 -8.27 12.64
N ALA A 109 -27.50 -7.60 12.13
CA ALA A 109 -28.83 -8.18 12.02
C ALA A 109 -28.87 -9.37 11.05
N ILE A 110 -28.13 -9.29 9.93
CA ILE A 110 -27.99 -10.38 8.96
C ILE A 110 -27.14 -11.50 9.55
N TYR A 111 -25.97 -11.17 10.14
CA TYR A 111 -25.07 -12.13 10.77
C TYR A 111 -25.77 -13.02 11.81
N ARG A 112 -26.63 -12.43 12.66
CA ARG A 112 -27.39 -13.17 13.68
C ARG A 112 -28.41 -14.15 13.13
N LYS A 113 -28.88 -13.91 11.90
CA LYS A 113 -29.91 -14.73 11.25
C LYS A 113 -29.34 -15.61 10.12
N ARG A 114 -28.02 -15.57 9.83
CA ARG A 114 -27.42 -16.16 8.65
C ARG A 114 -27.73 -17.64 8.44
N GLU A 115 -27.83 -18.40 9.54
CA GLU A 115 -28.15 -19.84 9.48
C GLU A 115 -29.62 -20.12 9.10
N LYS A 116 -30.48 -19.10 9.26
CA LYS A 116 -31.91 -19.17 8.92
C LYS A 116 -32.24 -18.56 7.56
N LEU A 117 -31.23 -17.94 6.93
CA LEU A 117 -31.35 -17.35 5.60
C LEU A 117 -30.88 -18.35 4.55
N SER A 118 -31.55 -18.40 3.40
CA SER A 118 -31.14 -19.25 2.28
C SER A 118 -29.92 -18.68 1.54
N LEU A 119 -28.79 -18.52 2.28
CA LEU A 119 -27.53 -18.02 1.76
C LEU A 119 -26.67 -19.18 1.27
N THR A 120 -25.89 -18.95 0.20
CA THR A 120 -24.84 -19.90 -0.21
C THR A 120 -23.71 -19.92 0.82
N ALA A 121 -22.86 -20.93 0.80
CA ALA A 121 -21.69 -21.03 1.68
C ALA A 121 -20.75 -19.82 1.54
N GLU A 122 -20.56 -19.33 0.31
CA GLU A 122 -19.79 -18.14 0.01
C GLU A 122 -20.41 -16.87 0.61
N GLN A 123 -21.72 -16.70 0.46
CA GLN A 123 -22.45 -15.57 1.02
C GLN A 123 -22.41 -15.59 2.56
N CYS A 124 -22.54 -16.75 3.20
CA CYS A 124 -22.37 -16.89 4.64
C CYS A 124 -20.98 -16.46 5.09
N THR A 125 -19.94 -16.93 4.39
CA THR A 125 -18.54 -16.55 4.67
C THR A 125 -18.32 -15.06 4.50
N LEU A 126 -18.89 -14.43 3.49
CA LEU A 126 -18.79 -12.98 3.27
C LEU A 126 -19.42 -12.20 4.43
N VAL A 127 -20.62 -12.59 4.86
CA VAL A 127 -21.33 -11.98 6.02
C VAL A 127 -20.49 -12.10 7.29
N GLU A 128 -19.92 -13.27 7.55
CA GLU A 128 -19.05 -13.51 8.71
C GLU A 128 -17.79 -12.67 8.68
N LYS A 129 -17.10 -12.64 7.54
CA LYS A 129 -15.89 -11.81 7.36
C LYS A 129 -16.20 -10.33 7.55
N MET A 130 -17.29 -9.81 6.97
CA MET A 130 -17.70 -8.42 7.17
C MET A 130 -18.01 -8.12 8.64
N TYR A 131 -18.80 -8.96 9.31
CA TYR A 131 -19.11 -8.77 10.73
C TYR A 131 -17.84 -8.73 11.58
N HIS A 132 -16.94 -9.70 11.43
CA HIS A 132 -15.70 -9.75 12.19
C HIS A 132 -14.76 -8.60 11.84
N ASN A 133 -14.73 -8.14 10.60
CA ASN A 133 -13.92 -7.00 10.20
C ASN A 133 -14.36 -5.73 10.94
N PHE A 134 -15.65 -5.43 11.00
CA PHE A 134 -16.18 -4.30 11.76
C PHE A 134 -15.88 -4.43 13.26
N MET A 135 -16.07 -5.61 13.84
CA MET A 135 -15.77 -5.86 15.26
C MET A 135 -14.28 -5.63 15.58
N ARG A 136 -13.37 -6.19 14.78
CA ARG A 136 -11.92 -6.07 14.95
C ARG A 136 -11.40 -4.65 14.72
N ASN A 137 -12.15 -3.80 14.03
CA ASN A 137 -11.79 -2.40 13.83
C ASN A 137 -12.48 -1.45 14.85
N GLY A 138 -13.12 -1.98 15.89
CA GLY A 138 -13.57 -1.18 17.02
C GLY A 138 -14.91 -0.47 16.82
N VAL A 139 -15.79 -0.95 15.91
CA VAL A 139 -17.12 -0.35 15.71
C VAL A 139 -17.94 -0.27 16.99
N HIS A 140 -17.73 -1.18 17.95
CA HIS A 140 -18.40 -1.25 19.25
C HIS A 140 -17.85 -0.24 20.27
N LEU A 141 -16.68 0.34 20.05
CA LEU A 141 -16.07 1.33 20.92
C LEU A 141 -16.85 2.65 20.82
N ARG A 142 -17.14 3.27 21.99
CA ARG A 142 -17.87 4.55 22.03
C ARG A 142 -16.90 5.73 22.11
N GLN A 143 -16.24 5.90 23.25
CA GLN A 143 -15.37 7.06 23.52
C GLN A 143 -13.96 6.95 22.89
N ARG A 144 -13.49 5.74 22.64
CA ARG A 144 -12.14 5.48 22.14
C ARG A 144 -11.98 5.64 20.62
N LYS A 145 -13.07 5.87 19.88
CA LYS A 145 -13.03 6.00 18.41
C LYS A 145 -12.20 7.18 17.94
N ILE A 146 -12.18 8.28 18.66
CA ILE A 146 -11.40 9.47 18.32
C ILE A 146 -9.90 9.09 18.32
N ARG A 147 -9.45 8.51 19.43
CA ARG A 147 -8.03 8.09 19.54
C ARG A 147 -7.66 7.02 18.52
N LEU A 148 -8.55 6.10 18.21
CA LEU A 148 -8.32 5.09 17.17
C LEU A 148 -8.11 5.74 15.78
N ARG A 149 -8.92 6.74 15.43
CA ARG A 149 -8.77 7.50 14.18
C ARG A 149 -7.43 8.24 14.10
N GLU A 150 -7.00 8.87 15.19
CA GLU A 150 -5.70 9.52 15.28
C GLU A 150 -4.57 8.52 15.02
N ILE A 151 -4.59 7.37 15.71
CA ILE A 151 -3.60 6.31 15.55
C ILE A 151 -3.58 5.80 14.09
N ASP A 152 -4.72 5.55 13.49
CA ASP A 152 -4.79 5.03 12.11
C ASP A 152 -4.26 6.06 11.11
N ARG A 153 -4.53 7.35 11.30
CA ARG A 153 -3.97 8.45 10.50
C ARG A 153 -2.44 8.53 10.65
N ASP A 154 -1.94 8.51 11.88
CA ASP A 154 -0.52 8.62 12.16
C ASP A 154 0.24 7.39 11.62
N LEU A 155 -0.34 6.19 11.75
CA LEU A 155 0.20 4.97 11.14
C LEU A 155 0.24 5.04 9.61
N ALA A 156 -0.77 5.66 8.97
CA ALA A 156 -0.77 5.83 7.52
C ALA A 156 0.37 6.75 7.06
N ALA A 157 0.56 7.88 7.73
CA ALA A 157 1.64 8.83 7.44
C ALA A 157 3.04 8.21 7.67
N LEU A 158 3.24 7.53 8.81
CA LEU A 158 4.52 6.88 9.14
C LEU A 158 4.88 5.76 8.15
N LYS A 159 3.91 4.96 7.72
CA LYS A 159 4.13 3.90 6.72
C LYS A 159 4.52 4.47 5.36
N LEU A 160 3.88 5.56 4.96
CA LEU A 160 4.22 6.25 3.71
C LEU A 160 5.66 6.76 3.78
N LYS A 161 6.00 7.50 4.85
CA LYS A 161 7.36 8.03 5.06
C LYS A 161 8.41 6.93 5.10
N PHE A 162 8.13 5.81 5.77
CA PHE A 162 9.00 4.63 5.79
C PHE A 162 9.33 4.14 4.37
N SER A 163 8.30 4.02 3.52
CA SER A 163 8.48 3.54 2.15
C SER A 163 9.24 4.53 1.27
N GLU A 164 8.95 5.83 1.43
CA GLU A 164 9.66 6.90 0.72
C GLU A 164 11.15 6.92 1.08
N ASN A 165 11.49 6.78 2.35
CA ASN A 165 12.88 6.72 2.81
C ASN A 165 13.62 5.51 2.23
N LEU A 166 13.01 4.31 2.25
CA LEU A 166 13.62 3.13 1.64
C LEU A 166 13.86 3.29 0.15
N LEU A 167 12.90 3.89 -0.56
CA LEU A 167 13.02 4.12 -1.99
C LEU A 167 14.14 5.11 -2.30
N ALA A 168 14.23 6.21 -1.54
CA ALA A 168 15.29 7.20 -1.69
C ALA A 168 16.68 6.59 -1.44
N GLU A 169 16.86 5.81 -0.37
CA GLU A 169 18.13 5.13 -0.11
C GLU A 169 18.52 4.14 -1.21
N ASN A 170 17.56 3.38 -1.73
CA ASN A 170 17.83 2.48 -2.86
C ASN A 170 18.36 3.22 -4.09
N GLN A 171 17.84 4.42 -4.38
CA GLN A 171 18.24 5.23 -5.52
C GLN A 171 19.63 5.87 -5.34
N LEU A 172 20.01 6.16 -4.11
CA LEU A 172 21.30 6.80 -3.80
C LEU A 172 22.49 5.84 -3.84
N PHE A 173 22.26 4.57 -3.51
CA PHE A 173 23.35 3.61 -3.44
C PHE A 173 23.68 3.00 -4.78
N PHE A 174 24.97 3.01 -5.15
CA PHE A 174 25.49 2.20 -6.22
C PHE A 174 26.99 1.92 -6.03
N ILE A 175 27.48 0.85 -6.66
CA ILE A 175 28.90 0.54 -6.80
C ILE A 175 29.25 0.61 -8.27
N HIS A 176 30.22 1.46 -8.61
CA HIS A 176 30.75 1.58 -9.97
C HIS A 176 32.00 0.74 -10.13
N ILE A 177 32.06 -0.09 -11.17
CA ILE A 177 33.18 -0.98 -11.48
C ILE A 177 33.56 -0.81 -12.97
N THR A 178 34.85 -0.67 -13.23
CA THR A 178 35.39 -0.61 -14.61
C THR A 178 36.33 -1.77 -14.93
N ASN A 179 36.83 -2.47 -13.89
CA ASN A 179 37.76 -3.59 -14.07
C ASN A 179 36.96 -4.90 -14.33
N PRO A 180 37.13 -5.54 -15.52
CA PRO A 180 36.44 -6.77 -15.87
C PRO A 180 36.66 -7.95 -14.88
N ILE A 181 37.82 -7.98 -14.22
CA ILE A 181 38.17 -9.05 -13.28
C ILE A 181 37.22 -9.00 -12.05
N GLU A 182 36.74 -7.84 -11.68
CA GLU A 182 35.86 -7.68 -10.51
C GLU A 182 34.41 -8.15 -10.73
N VAL A 183 34.04 -8.39 -11.99
CA VAL A 183 32.69 -8.82 -12.39
C VAL A 183 32.66 -10.27 -12.89
N THR A 184 33.75 -11.02 -12.71
CA THR A 184 33.83 -12.44 -13.09
C THR A 184 32.78 -13.27 -12.38
N GLY A 185 32.27 -14.33 -13.03
CA GLY A 185 31.20 -15.20 -12.55
C GLY A 185 29.80 -14.68 -12.80
N LEU A 186 29.62 -13.40 -13.10
CA LEU A 186 28.31 -12.85 -13.38
C LEU A 186 27.77 -13.27 -14.76
N PRO A 187 26.48 -13.66 -14.87
CA PRO A 187 25.87 -14.00 -16.14
C PRO A 187 25.62 -12.75 -17.00
N ASP A 188 25.57 -12.95 -18.33
CA ASP A 188 25.43 -11.87 -19.32
C ASP A 188 24.26 -10.93 -19.04
N TYR A 189 23.11 -11.46 -18.62
CA TYR A 189 21.96 -10.62 -18.31
C TYR A 189 22.23 -9.63 -17.16
N ALA A 190 22.99 -10.05 -16.15
CA ALA A 190 23.33 -9.18 -15.02
C ALA A 190 24.35 -8.10 -15.44
N LEU A 191 25.32 -8.47 -16.30
CA LEU A 191 26.26 -7.51 -16.87
C LEU A 191 25.54 -6.49 -17.76
N GLN A 192 24.58 -6.92 -18.59
CA GLN A 192 23.76 -6.02 -19.41
C GLN A 192 22.94 -5.05 -18.55
N MET A 193 22.32 -5.54 -17.46
CA MET A 193 21.61 -4.68 -16.51
C MET A 193 22.55 -3.65 -15.86
N ALA A 194 23.72 -4.09 -15.41
CA ALA A 194 24.71 -3.22 -14.77
C ALA A 194 25.28 -2.17 -15.75
N THR A 195 25.47 -2.55 -17.03
CA THR A 195 25.86 -1.63 -18.09
C THR A 195 24.77 -0.59 -18.37
N ALA A 196 23.52 -1.01 -18.43
CA ALA A 196 22.38 -0.10 -18.61
C ALA A 196 22.27 0.91 -17.44
N GLU A 197 22.52 0.48 -16.21
CA GLU A 197 22.58 1.37 -15.05
C GLU A 197 23.76 2.34 -15.09
N ALA A 198 24.93 1.92 -15.61
CA ALA A 198 26.06 2.79 -15.85
C ALA A 198 25.74 3.86 -16.91
N ALA A 199 25.13 3.44 -18.03
CA ALA A 199 24.73 4.35 -19.11
C ALA A 199 23.75 5.43 -18.65
N LYS A 200 22.76 5.10 -17.82
CA LYS A 200 21.84 6.09 -17.21
C LYS A 200 22.58 7.18 -16.42
N ARG A 201 23.74 6.85 -15.86
CA ARG A 201 24.59 7.74 -15.06
C ARG A 201 25.73 8.36 -15.87
N LYS A 202 25.78 8.08 -17.17
CA LYS A 202 26.87 8.53 -18.08
C LYS A 202 28.26 8.04 -17.63
N LEU A 203 28.29 6.81 -17.11
CA LEU A 203 29.50 6.12 -16.66
C LEU A 203 29.85 4.97 -17.62
N GLU A 204 31.12 4.67 -17.76
CA GLU A 204 31.62 3.49 -18.46
C GLU A 204 31.69 2.29 -17.49
N GLY A 205 31.64 1.05 -18.04
CA GLY A 205 31.68 -0.17 -17.23
C GLY A 205 30.35 -0.57 -16.66
N TRP A 206 30.29 -0.91 -15.37
CA TRP A 206 29.15 -1.50 -14.71
C TRP A 206 28.79 -0.75 -13.45
N VAL A 207 27.48 -0.58 -13.23
CA VAL A 207 26.93 -0.02 -11.98
C VAL A 207 26.00 -1.05 -11.34
N PHE A 208 26.31 -1.41 -10.10
CA PHE A 208 25.52 -2.35 -9.29
C PHE A 208 24.71 -1.57 -8.27
N THR A 209 23.39 -1.72 -8.35
CA THR A 209 22.40 -1.09 -7.44
C THR A 209 21.88 -2.10 -6.43
N LEU A 210 20.99 -1.65 -5.53
CA LEU A 210 20.28 -2.51 -4.58
C LEU A 210 18.98 -3.09 -5.15
N ASP A 211 18.73 -2.93 -6.44
CA ASP A 211 17.56 -3.53 -7.09
C ASP A 211 17.64 -5.05 -7.04
N PHE A 212 16.53 -5.66 -6.63
CA PHE A 212 16.48 -7.07 -6.27
C PHE A 212 17.04 -8.02 -7.34
N PRO A 213 16.75 -7.86 -8.66
CA PRO A 213 17.31 -8.73 -9.69
C PRO A 213 18.83 -8.66 -9.76
N LEU A 214 19.39 -7.45 -9.74
CA LEU A 214 20.83 -7.24 -9.84
C LEU A 214 21.55 -7.67 -8.55
N TYR A 215 21.01 -7.31 -7.38
CA TYR A 215 21.49 -7.79 -6.10
C TYR A 215 21.55 -9.32 -6.02
N THR A 216 20.46 -9.97 -6.43
CA THR A 216 20.36 -11.44 -6.40
C THR A 216 21.36 -12.10 -7.35
N ALA A 217 21.58 -11.53 -8.53
CA ALA A 217 22.57 -12.03 -9.47
C ALA A 217 23.99 -11.97 -8.89
N VAL A 218 24.34 -10.83 -8.27
CA VAL A 218 25.66 -10.68 -7.62
C VAL A 218 25.82 -11.68 -6.47
N MET A 219 24.80 -11.82 -5.60
CA MET A 219 24.88 -12.76 -4.48
C MET A 219 25.06 -14.21 -4.91
N LYS A 220 24.48 -14.60 -6.04
CA LYS A 220 24.51 -15.99 -6.54
C LYS A 220 25.75 -16.31 -7.35
N TYR A 221 26.23 -15.39 -8.16
CA TYR A 221 27.13 -15.70 -9.26
C TYR A 221 28.48 -14.98 -9.22
N ALA A 222 28.58 -13.79 -8.61
CA ALA A 222 29.84 -13.04 -8.62
C ALA A 222 30.96 -13.82 -7.89
N ASP A 223 32.12 -13.99 -8.52
CA ASP A 223 33.30 -14.57 -7.87
C ASP A 223 33.89 -13.63 -6.82
N ASN A 224 33.76 -12.32 -7.03
CA ASN A 224 34.32 -11.29 -6.16
C ASN A 224 33.55 -11.23 -4.82
N ARG A 225 34.20 -11.79 -3.78
CA ARG A 225 33.62 -11.83 -2.42
C ARG A 225 33.43 -10.43 -1.83
N GLU A 226 34.30 -9.51 -2.13
CA GLU A 226 34.22 -8.14 -1.58
C GLU A 226 33.03 -7.36 -2.19
N LEU A 227 32.76 -7.56 -3.47
CA LEU A 227 31.58 -7.02 -4.13
C LEU A 227 30.30 -7.55 -3.46
N ARG A 228 30.22 -8.88 -3.26
CA ARG A 228 29.10 -9.49 -2.53
C ARG A 228 28.94 -8.91 -1.13
N ARG A 229 30.07 -8.79 -0.38
CA ARG A 229 30.05 -8.24 0.99
C ARG A 229 29.54 -6.80 1.03
N LYS A 230 30.02 -5.94 0.15
CA LYS A 230 29.60 -4.53 0.09
C LYS A 230 28.10 -4.42 -0.22
N LEU A 231 27.63 -5.12 -1.24
CA LEU A 231 26.22 -5.12 -1.60
C LEU A 231 25.34 -5.74 -0.51
N PHE A 232 25.78 -6.83 0.12
CA PHE A 232 25.05 -7.45 1.22
C PHE A 232 24.86 -6.49 2.40
N ILE A 233 25.92 -5.82 2.84
CA ILE A 233 25.85 -4.86 3.94
C ILE A 233 24.93 -3.71 3.57
N ALA A 234 25.08 -3.12 2.38
CA ALA A 234 24.26 -2.02 1.94
C ALA A 234 22.78 -2.40 1.84
N TYR A 235 22.49 -3.59 1.29
CA TYR A 235 21.10 -4.09 1.17
C TYR A 235 20.42 -4.25 2.52
N HIS A 236 21.12 -4.79 3.53
CA HIS A 236 20.56 -5.05 4.84
C HIS A 236 20.57 -3.82 5.79
N LYS A 237 21.35 -2.80 5.45
CA LYS A 237 21.37 -1.54 6.19
C LYS A 237 20.36 -0.50 5.67
N ARG A 238 19.58 -0.80 4.64
CA ARG A 238 18.60 0.15 4.11
C ARG A 238 17.61 0.58 5.18
N GLY A 239 17.42 1.88 5.31
CA GLY A 239 16.58 2.50 6.33
C GLY A 239 17.19 2.51 7.74
N ALA A 240 18.47 2.13 7.88
CA ALA A 240 19.21 2.15 9.15
C ALA A 240 20.62 2.77 9.00
N ASN A 241 20.83 3.57 7.95
CA ASN A 241 22.03 4.35 7.77
C ASN A 241 21.91 5.69 8.53
N ASP A 242 23.04 6.26 8.92
CA ASP A 242 23.09 7.58 9.58
C ASP A 242 22.92 8.71 8.55
N ASN A 243 21.69 8.86 8.08
CA ASN A 243 21.28 9.86 7.10
C ASN A 243 19.80 10.26 7.29
N GLU A 244 19.32 11.19 6.48
CA GLU A 244 17.94 11.70 6.52
C GLU A 244 16.85 10.66 6.22
N TYR A 245 17.22 9.48 5.67
CA TYR A 245 16.32 8.37 5.33
C TYR A 245 16.29 7.26 6.38
N ASN A 246 16.88 7.49 7.55
CA ASN A 246 16.85 6.53 8.66
C ASN A 246 15.43 6.30 9.15
N ASN A 247 15.03 5.04 9.26
CA ASN A 247 13.69 4.61 9.64
C ASN A 247 13.59 4.06 11.06
N GLU A 248 14.66 4.06 11.85
CA GLU A 248 14.66 3.44 13.18
C GLU A 248 13.61 4.08 14.11
N GLU A 249 13.55 5.40 14.15
CA GLU A 249 12.54 6.11 14.94
C GLU A 249 11.12 5.87 14.41
N ILE A 250 10.94 5.81 13.08
CA ILE A 250 9.66 5.51 12.45
C ILE A 250 9.19 4.10 12.82
N ILE A 251 10.07 3.10 12.81
CA ILE A 251 9.78 1.72 13.23
C ILE A 251 9.31 1.69 14.68
N TRP A 252 10.01 2.42 15.55
CA TRP A 252 9.65 2.52 16.95
C TRP A 252 8.27 3.13 17.16
N GLN A 253 7.98 4.25 16.53
CA GLN A 253 6.68 4.93 16.60
C GLN A 253 5.55 4.03 16.04
N ILE A 254 5.75 3.38 14.90
CA ILE A 254 4.78 2.42 14.35
C ILE A 254 4.51 1.29 15.36
N SER A 255 5.53 0.78 16.02
CA SER A 255 5.40 -0.31 16.99
C SER A 255 4.61 0.12 18.23
N LEU A 256 4.88 1.33 18.75
CA LEU A 256 4.14 1.91 19.87
C LEU A 256 2.66 2.14 19.52
N LEU A 257 2.37 2.76 18.38
CA LEU A 257 1.01 3.02 17.93
C LEU A 257 0.23 1.72 17.67
N ARG A 258 0.85 0.71 17.08
CA ARG A 258 0.22 -0.62 16.90
C ARG A 258 -0.10 -1.27 18.24
N ARG A 259 0.79 -1.17 19.23
CA ARG A 259 0.55 -1.68 20.59
C ARG A 259 -0.59 -0.92 21.26
N GLU A 260 -0.62 0.41 21.16
CA GLU A 260 -1.71 1.23 21.70
C GLU A 260 -3.03 0.86 21.03
N ARG A 261 -3.05 0.76 19.69
CA ARG A 261 -4.22 0.34 18.91
C ARG A 261 -4.78 -1.00 19.38
N ALA A 262 -3.91 -1.99 19.60
CA ALA A 262 -4.31 -3.31 20.07
C ALA A 262 -4.91 -3.29 21.49
N ARG A 263 -4.47 -2.35 22.35
CA ARG A 263 -5.03 -2.18 23.70
C ARG A 263 -6.36 -1.44 23.72
N LEU A 264 -6.64 -0.66 22.68
CA LEU A 264 -7.92 0.05 22.55
C LEU A 264 -9.04 -0.87 22.06
N LEU A 265 -8.70 -1.85 21.20
CA LEU A 265 -9.64 -2.82 20.58
C LEU A 265 -9.98 -3.96 21.54
#